data_dffd0e195e415132ed91d6452ec49b98
#
_entry.id   dffd0e195e415132ed91d6452ec49b98
#
_cell.length_a   1.000
_cell.length_b   1.000
_cell.length_c   1.000
_cell.angle_alpha   90.00
_cell.angle_beta   90.00
_cell.angle_gamma   90.00
#
_symmetry.space_group_name_H-M   'P 1'
#
loop_
_entity.id
_entity.type
_entity.pdbx_description
1 polymer ?
#
loop_
_entity_poly.entity_id
_entity_poly.type
_entity_poly.pdbx_seq_one_letter_code
_entity_poly.pdbx_strand_id
1 'polypeptide(L)'
;RNCYDLLAHLPEYRSMFIGGETALDAVRSDTLLIMSDVSNVFNTECPKLLKCVQNVVIIDHHRRPDQMYEFKPLMTYIRPGVAAASELVSEMLELSPYHDALLKEEATLMLTGLMLDTKNFTQGAEMQTFAAVHYLYERGAHTNVARSFFTESMTSLFTACDIDSRTRTYRDKIALTWQSIDHPATEEDSVAIAKAADKLMTINGIEASFALLHAENTVTISARSRDKINVQLIMQRLGGGGHYDAAGAQLSGITMREAVEQLKAAIDTQ
;
A
#
# COMPACT_ATOMS: atom_id res chain seq x y z
N ARG A 1 4.39 -5.10 -12.62
CA ARG A 1 5.82 -4.96 -12.93
C ARG A 1 6.55 -4.55 -11.67
N ASN A 2 7.68 -5.19 -11.35
CA ASN A 2 8.46 -4.87 -10.16
C ASN A 2 9.37 -3.64 -10.46
N CYS A 3 9.54 -2.72 -9.50
CA CYS A 3 10.50 -1.61 -9.62
C CYS A 3 11.92 -2.09 -9.93
N TYR A 4 12.32 -3.23 -9.36
CA TYR A 4 13.58 -3.89 -9.68
C TYR A 4 13.75 -4.13 -11.18
N ASP A 5 12.69 -4.54 -11.91
CA ASP A 5 12.76 -4.85 -13.35
C ASP A 5 13.10 -3.62 -14.20
N LEU A 6 12.76 -2.40 -13.71
CA LEU A 6 13.13 -1.18 -14.42
C LEU A 6 14.62 -0.87 -14.30
N LEU A 7 15.21 -1.13 -13.14
CA LEU A 7 16.61 -0.81 -12.86
C LEU A 7 17.56 -1.98 -13.21
N ALA A 8 17.10 -3.22 -13.16
CA ALA A 8 17.94 -4.41 -13.30
C ALA A 8 18.63 -4.54 -14.68
N HIS A 9 18.13 -3.85 -15.71
CA HIS A 9 18.80 -3.82 -17.02
C HIS A 9 19.97 -2.83 -17.07
N LEU A 10 20.06 -1.90 -16.09
CA LEU A 10 21.17 -0.97 -15.96
C LEU A 10 22.30 -1.66 -15.16
N PRO A 11 23.52 -1.78 -15.72
CA PRO A 11 24.59 -2.54 -15.07
C PRO A 11 24.93 -2.06 -13.65
N GLU A 12 24.88 -0.76 -13.41
CA GLU A 12 25.17 -0.12 -12.13
C GLU A 12 24.24 -0.52 -11.01
N TYR A 13 22.99 -0.87 -11.32
CA TYR A 13 21.98 -1.22 -10.29
C TYR A 13 21.95 -2.71 -9.94
N ARG A 14 22.51 -3.60 -10.77
CA ARG A 14 22.44 -5.05 -10.54
C ARG A 14 23.07 -5.50 -9.23
N SER A 15 24.11 -4.80 -8.78
CA SER A 15 24.82 -5.11 -7.53
C SER A 15 24.28 -4.36 -6.33
N MET A 16 23.34 -3.43 -6.52
CA MET A 16 22.78 -2.61 -5.44
C MET A 16 21.68 -3.35 -4.65
N PHE A 17 20.96 -4.27 -5.31
CA PHE A 17 19.87 -5.03 -4.68
C PHE A 17 20.44 -6.32 -4.09
N ILE A 18 20.48 -6.38 -2.75
CA ILE A 18 20.99 -7.52 -1.99
C ILE A 18 19.96 -7.99 -0.97
N GLY A 19 19.91 -9.27 -0.70
CA GLY A 19 19.04 -9.83 0.34
C GLY A 19 19.57 -9.54 1.76
N GLY A 20 18.70 -9.69 2.76
CA GLY A 20 18.99 -9.35 4.14
C GLY A 20 20.21 -10.10 4.72
N GLU A 21 20.42 -11.38 4.41
CA GLU A 21 21.59 -12.14 4.89
C GLU A 21 22.89 -11.58 4.28
N THR A 22 22.92 -11.29 2.98
CA THR A 22 24.06 -10.64 2.32
C THR A 22 24.33 -9.25 2.91
N ALA A 23 23.27 -8.51 3.23
CA ALA A 23 23.40 -7.20 3.87
C ALA A 23 24.00 -7.30 5.26
N LEU A 24 23.62 -8.32 6.07
CA LEU A 24 24.21 -8.58 7.39
C LEU A 24 25.71 -8.85 7.31
N ASP A 25 26.14 -9.64 6.32
CA ASP A 25 27.55 -9.97 6.10
C ASP A 25 28.36 -8.75 5.62
N ALA A 26 27.71 -7.76 5.00
CA ALA A 26 28.34 -6.55 4.48
C ALA A 26 28.43 -5.41 5.52
N VAL A 27 27.80 -5.52 6.68
CA VAL A 27 27.81 -4.48 7.74
C VAL A 27 29.22 -4.19 8.23
N ARG A 28 29.55 -2.92 8.31
CA ARG A 28 30.80 -2.39 8.89
C ARG A 28 30.49 -1.31 9.91
N SER A 29 31.50 -0.90 10.66
CA SER A 29 31.37 0.13 11.71
C SER A 29 30.94 1.51 11.19
N ASP A 30 31.18 1.78 9.91
CA ASP A 30 30.81 3.03 9.21
C ASP A 30 29.54 2.90 8.36
N THR A 31 28.88 1.73 8.40
CA THR A 31 27.64 1.52 7.63
C THR A 31 26.55 2.47 8.07
N LEU A 32 25.95 3.16 7.11
CA LEU A 32 24.72 3.96 7.28
C LEU A 32 23.52 3.13 6.78
N LEU A 33 22.56 2.88 7.65
CA LEU A 33 21.27 2.27 7.30
C LEU A 33 20.21 3.34 7.16
N ILE A 34 19.59 3.41 5.99
CA ILE A 34 18.45 4.31 5.73
C ILE A 34 17.17 3.46 5.68
N MET A 35 16.27 3.70 6.63
CA MET A 35 14.90 3.18 6.59
C MET A 35 14.04 4.18 5.82
N SER A 36 13.56 3.79 4.66
CA SER A 36 12.71 4.65 3.82
C SER A 36 11.33 4.05 3.69
N ASP A 37 10.30 4.88 3.86
CA ASP A 37 8.87 4.50 3.82
C ASP A 37 8.46 3.49 4.90
N VAL A 38 9.27 3.36 5.93
CA VAL A 38 9.00 2.51 7.08
C VAL A 38 9.62 3.10 8.34
N SER A 39 8.81 3.30 9.37
CA SER A 39 9.27 3.72 10.70
C SER A 39 9.05 2.65 11.77
N ASN A 40 8.26 1.62 11.48
CA ASN A 40 8.04 0.52 12.40
C ASN A 40 9.09 -0.58 12.15
N VAL A 41 9.89 -0.89 13.18
CA VAL A 41 10.94 -1.94 13.14
C VAL A 41 10.40 -3.30 12.71
N PHE A 42 9.18 -3.64 13.12
CA PHE A 42 8.56 -4.93 12.79
C PHE A 42 8.14 -5.06 11.32
N ASN A 43 8.04 -3.95 10.61
CA ASN A 43 7.68 -3.93 9.19
C ASN A 43 8.90 -3.92 8.26
N THR A 44 10.13 -3.94 8.81
CA THR A 44 11.35 -3.99 8.01
C THR A 44 11.61 -5.40 7.50
N GLU A 45 12.13 -5.53 6.27
CA GLU A 45 12.45 -6.84 5.68
C GLU A 45 13.55 -7.61 6.45
N CYS A 46 14.48 -6.89 7.07
CA CYS A 46 15.55 -7.48 7.86
C CYS A 46 15.76 -6.75 9.21
N PRO A 47 14.92 -6.99 10.23
CA PRO A 47 15.03 -6.34 11.55
C PRO A 47 16.37 -6.58 12.24
N LYS A 48 17.08 -7.67 11.90
CA LYS A 48 18.41 -7.99 12.46
C LYS A 48 19.44 -6.89 12.13
N LEU A 49 19.34 -6.22 10.98
CA LEU A 49 20.26 -5.12 10.60
C LEU A 49 20.26 -4.00 11.63
N LEU A 50 19.11 -3.67 12.21
CA LEU A 50 18.97 -2.62 13.22
C LEU A 50 19.73 -2.90 14.51
N LYS A 51 20.09 -4.17 14.77
CA LYS A 51 20.92 -4.56 15.90
C LYS A 51 22.43 -4.52 15.61
N CYS A 52 22.79 -4.51 14.31
CA CYS A 52 24.17 -4.58 13.86
C CYS A 52 24.74 -3.23 13.41
N VAL A 53 23.85 -2.27 13.04
CA VAL A 53 24.26 -0.96 12.51
C VAL A 53 24.11 0.12 13.57
N GLN A 54 25.12 1.01 13.69
CA GLN A 54 25.10 2.11 14.66
C GLN A 54 24.46 3.38 14.10
N ASN A 55 24.62 3.63 12.79
CA ASN A 55 24.14 4.85 12.13
C ASN A 55 22.85 4.53 11.39
N VAL A 56 21.71 4.93 11.95
CA VAL A 56 20.39 4.71 11.36
C VAL A 56 19.73 6.04 11.06
N VAL A 57 19.25 6.22 9.84
CA VAL A 57 18.41 7.33 9.40
C VAL A 57 17.02 6.81 9.06
N ILE A 58 15.98 7.53 9.45
CA ILE A 58 14.59 7.16 9.20
C ILE A 58 13.91 8.29 8.41
N ILE A 59 13.37 7.96 7.23
CA ILE A 59 12.60 8.87 6.38
C ILE A 59 11.24 8.21 6.12
N ASP A 60 10.15 8.78 6.65
CA ASP A 60 8.84 8.16 6.57
C ASP A 60 7.70 9.20 6.61
N HIS A 61 6.56 8.86 6.04
CA HIS A 61 5.35 9.68 6.07
C HIS A 61 4.20 9.06 6.88
N HIS A 62 4.38 7.85 7.39
CA HIS A 62 3.39 7.19 8.22
C HIS A 62 3.27 7.82 9.61
N ARG A 63 2.12 7.67 10.25
CA ARG A 63 1.96 8.06 11.65
C ARG A 63 2.90 7.24 12.51
N ARG A 64 3.66 7.93 13.36
CA ARG A 64 4.64 7.29 14.22
C ARG A 64 3.92 6.35 15.19
N PRO A 65 4.35 5.07 15.31
CA PRO A 65 3.89 4.23 16.41
C PRO A 65 4.38 4.80 17.75
N ASP A 66 3.60 4.62 18.81
CA ASP A 66 3.96 5.06 20.17
C ASP A 66 5.20 4.35 20.75
N GLN A 67 5.74 3.36 20.04
CA GLN A 67 6.91 2.62 20.47
C GLN A 67 8.20 3.40 20.21
N MET A 68 8.97 3.61 21.27
CA MET A 68 10.34 4.10 21.17
C MET A 68 11.23 3.02 20.55
N TYR A 69 12.15 3.44 19.67
CA TYR A 69 13.19 2.52 19.15
C TYR A 69 14.10 2.04 20.29
N GLU A 70 14.53 0.79 20.24
CA GLU A 70 15.58 0.25 21.14
C GLU A 70 16.96 0.86 20.84
N PHE A 71 17.10 1.61 19.76
CA PHE A 71 18.32 2.31 19.34
C PHE A 71 18.03 3.81 19.18
N LYS A 72 19.07 4.64 19.17
CA LYS A 72 18.96 6.08 18.92
C LYS A 72 19.27 6.36 17.44
N PRO A 73 18.29 6.73 16.60
CA PRO A 73 18.57 7.13 15.23
C PRO A 73 19.50 8.34 15.16
N LEU A 74 20.38 8.35 14.15
CA LEU A 74 21.22 9.50 13.82
C LEU A 74 20.35 10.68 13.34
N MET A 75 19.32 10.37 12.55
CA MET A 75 18.32 11.32 12.08
C MET A 75 16.97 10.64 11.94
N THR A 76 15.92 11.38 12.26
CA THR A 76 14.53 10.97 12.03
C THR A 76 13.81 12.09 11.30
N TYR A 77 13.37 11.82 10.08
CA TYR A 77 12.58 12.73 9.26
C TYR A 77 11.23 12.08 8.94
N ILE A 78 10.31 12.22 9.87
CA ILE A 78 8.95 11.67 9.77
C ILE A 78 7.97 12.83 9.72
N ARG A 79 7.19 12.91 8.64
CA ARG A 79 6.16 13.95 8.43
C ARG A 79 4.82 13.30 8.11
N PRO A 80 4.00 12.94 9.10
CA PRO A 80 2.64 12.47 8.88
C PRO A 80 1.81 13.55 8.18
N GLY A 81 1.09 13.15 7.15
CA GLY A 81 0.30 14.07 6.31
C GLY A 81 0.97 14.45 4.98
N VAL A 82 2.23 14.13 4.78
CA VAL A 82 2.87 14.15 3.46
C VAL A 82 2.38 12.95 2.65
N ALA A 83 2.20 13.13 1.36
CA ALA A 83 1.54 12.13 0.51
C ALA A 83 2.32 10.83 0.35
N ALA A 84 3.66 10.89 0.34
CA ALA A 84 4.54 9.74 0.13
C ALA A 84 5.95 10.00 0.67
N ALA A 85 6.71 8.96 0.99
CA ALA A 85 8.14 9.09 1.32
C ALA A 85 8.94 9.65 0.13
N SER A 86 8.54 9.35 -1.11
CA SER A 86 9.12 9.92 -2.33
C SER A 86 9.01 11.45 -2.40
N GLU A 87 7.96 12.06 -1.82
CA GLU A 87 7.82 13.51 -1.71
C GLU A 87 8.91 14.09 -0.81
N LEU A 88 9.13 13.49 0.37
CA LEU A 88 10.16 13.90 1.31
C LEU A 88 11.56 13.80 0.70
N VAL A 89 11.85 12.70 0.02
CA VAL A 89 13.15 12.50 -0.63
C VAL A 89 13.34 13.50 -1.79
N SER A 90 12.28 13.78 -2.56
CA SER A 90 12.34 14.81 -3.62
C SER A 90 12.68 16.19 -3.06
N GLU A 91 12.02 16.61 -1.97
CA GLU A 91 12.31 17.87 -1.27
C GLU A 91 13.77 17.94 -0.78
N MET A 92 14.25 16.85 -0.18
CA MET A 92 15.64 16.76 0.29
C MET A 92 16.65 16.87 -0.86
N LEU A 93 16.40 16.20 -1.98
CA LEU A 93 17.27 16.22 -3.16
C LEU A 93 17.26 17.59 -3.82
N GLU A 94 16.10 18.19 -4.03
CA GLU A 94 15.93 19.52 -4.65
C GLU A 94 16.72 20.59 -3.89
N LEU A 95 16.72 20.53 -2.55
CA LEU A 95 17.43 21.47 -1.67
C LEU A 95 18.91 21.12 -1.44
N SER A 96 19.37 19.99 -1.97
CA SER A 96 20.74 19.51 -1.77
C SER A 96 21.71 20.01 -2.86
N PRO A 97 23.04 19.95 -2.62
CA PRO A 97 24.03 20.14 -3.67
C PRO A 97 23.95 19.09 -4.80
N TYR A 98 23.20 18.02 -4.61
CA TYR A 98 23.05 16.90 -5.53
C TYR A 98 21.73 16.93 -6.31
N HIS A 99 21.06 18.09 -6.36
CA HIS A 99 19.74 18.26 -6.99
C HIS A 99 19.71 17.80 -8.46
N ASP A 100 20.83 17.81 -9.16
CA ASP A 100 20.96 17.37 -10.56
C ASP A 100 21.43 15.92 -10.72
N ALA A 101 21.74 15.21 -9.62
CA ALA A 101 22.33 13.87 -9.68
C ALA A 101 21.31 12.75 -9.95
N LEU A 102 20.02 13.03 -9.77
CA LEU A 102 18.95 12.03 -9.92
C LEU A 102 18.81 11.62 -11.40
N LEU A 103 18.90 10.32 -11.67
CA LEU A 103 18.72 9.77 -13.00
C LEU A 103 17.23 9.70 -13.36
N LYS A 104 16.93 9.72 -14.67
CA LYS A 104 15.54 9.68 -15.16
C LYS A 104 14.77 8.42 -14.74
N GLU A 105 15.45 7.28 -14.62
CA GLU A 105 14.88 6.02 -14.14
C GLU A 105 14.51 6.12 -12.67
N GLU A 106 15.38 6.70 -11.84
CA GLU A 106 15.14 6.95 -10.42
C GLU A 106 13.99 7.95 -10.22
N ALA A 107 14.04 9.06 -10.96
CA ALA A 107 12.96 10.05 -10.95
C ALA A 107 11.61 9.43 -11.36
N THR A 108 11.61 8.50 -12.33
CA THR A 108 10.41 7.79 -12.75
C THR A 108 9.88 6.85 -11.67
N LEU A 109 10.76 6.15 -10.93
CA LEU A 109 10.36 5.31 -9.81
C LEU A 109 9.83 6.13 -8.63
N MET A 110 10.45 7.26 -8.31
CA MET A 110 9.95 8.17 -7.28
C MET A 110 8.57 8.73 -7.65
N LEU A 111 8.36 9.10 -8.92
CA LEU A 111 7.04 9.48 -9.45
C LEU A 111 6.04 8.33 -9.31
N THR A 112 6.46 7.08 -9.55
CA THR A 112 5.60 5.90 -9.37
C THR A 112 5.17 5.74 -7.92
N GLY A 113 6.07 5.95 -6.95
CA GLY A 113 5.75 5.94 -5.51
C GLY A 113 4.73 7.01 -5.16
N LEU A 114 4.91 8.26 -5.63
CA LEU A 114 3.92 9.33 -5.46
C LEU A 114 2.55 8.97 -6.03
N MET A 115 2.51 8.39 -7.23
CA MET A 115 1.26 7.96 -7.87
C MET A 115 0.58 6.82 -7.11
N LEU A 116 1.36 5.92 -6.49
CA LEU A 116 0.84 4.80 -5.71
C LEU A 116 0.11 5.31 -4.47
N ASP A 117 0.80 6.06 -3.62
CA ASP A 117 0.30 6.51 -2.32
C ASP A 117 -0.84 7.52 -2.43
N THR A 118 -0.82 8.32 -3.51
CA THR A 118 -1.87 9.31 -3.79
C THR A 118 -3.03 8.76 -4.63
N LYS A 119 -3.02 7.48 -4.98
CA LYS A 119 -3.97 6.88 -5.94
C LYS A 119 -4.09 7.74 -7.20
N ASN A 120 -2.97 7.96 -7.88
CA ASN A 120 -2.87 8.84 -9.05
C ASN A 120 -3.31 10.29 -8.76
N PHE A 121 -2.85 10.87 -7.65
CA PHE A 121 -3.12 12.26 -7.22
C PHE A 121 -4.59 12.54 -6.89
N THR A 122 -5.39 11.51 -6.61
CA THR A 122 -6.79 11.64 -6.23
C THR A 122 -6.99 11.70 -4.71
N GLN A 123 -5.99 11.31 -3.92
CA GLN A 123 -6.04 11.30 -2.45
C GLN A 123 -4.72 11.84 -1.87
N GLY A 124 -4.84 12.70 -0.85
CA GLY A 124 -3.70 13.19 -0.07
C GLY A 124 -2.68 14.05 -0.82
N ALA A 125 -2.89 14.33 -2.12
CA ALA A 125 -2.00 15.18 -2.88
C ALA A 125 -2.25 16.66 -2.55
N GLU A 126 -1.20 17.36 -2.14
CA GLU A 126 -1.21 18.78 -1.82
C GLU A 126 -0.23 19.56 -2.71
N MET A 127 -0.06 20.85 -2.46
CA MET A 127 0.82 21.72 -3.25
C MET A 127 2.26 21.20 -3.28
N GLN A 128 2.77 20.70 -2.15
CA GLN A 128 4.13 20.14 -2.03
C GLN A 128 4.30 18.87 -2.86
N THR A 129 3.25 18.04 -2.94
CA THR A 129 3.24 16.85 -3.79
C THR A 129 3.46 17.24 -5.26
N PHE A 130 2.76 18.28 -5.73
CA PHE A 130 2.92 18.75 -7.10
C PHE A 130 4.27 19.47 -7.34
N ALA A 131 4.86 20.10 -6.33
CA ALA A 131 6.23 20.63 -6.39
C ALA A 131 7.23 19.47 -6.56
N ALA A 132 7.10 18.40 -5.79
CA ALA A 132 7.92 17.20 -5.96
C ALA A 132 7.75 16.58 -7.36
N VAL A 133 6.52 16.50 -7.87
CA VAL A 133 6.24 16.04 -9.24
C VAL A 133 6.97 16.93 -10.25
N HIS A 134 6.91 18.25 -10.10
CA HIS A 134 7.61 19.20 -10.99
C HIS A 134 9.11 18.91 -11.00
N TYR A 135 9.74 18.82 -9.82
CA TYR A 135 11.16 18.48 -9.70
C TYR A 135 11.50 17.18 -10.41
N LEU A 136 10.70 16.11 -10.19
CA LEU A 136 10.93 14.81 -10.83
C LEU A 136 10.82 14.87 -12.36
N TYR A 137 9.90 15.70 -12.90
CA TYR A 137 9.80 15.92 -14.34
C TYR A 137 11.02 16.66 -14.90
N GLU A 138 11.57 17.63 -14.18
CA GLU A 138 12.82 18.28 -14.56
C GLU A 138 14.00 17.29 -14.61
N ARG A 139 13.96 16.25 -13.79
CA ARG A 139 14.92 15.12 -13.78
C ARG A 139 14.60 14.04 -14.82
N GLY A 140 13.60 14.26 -15.66
CA GLY A 140 13.26 13.36 -16.75
C GLY A 140 12.35 12.21 -16.39
N ALA A 141 11.58 12.30 -15.30
CA ALA A 141 10.57 11.30 -14.97
C ALA A 141 9.57 11.09 -16.12
N HIS A 142 9.24 9.86 -16.40
CA HIS A 142 8.39 9.48 -17.53
C HIS A 142 7.06 8.87 -17.09
N THR A 143 5.96 9.61 -17.22
CA THR A 143 4.62 9.21 -16.74
C THR A 143 4.13 7.89 -17.33
N ASN A 144 4.31 7.64 -18.62
CA ASN A 144 3.84 6.40 -19.23
C ASN A 144 4.58 5.18 -18.68
N VAL A 145 5.88 5.33 -18.35
CA VAL A 145 6.65 4.29 -17.69
C VAL A 145 6.14 4.10 -16.26
N ALA A 146 5.97 5.19 -15.49
CA ALA A 146 5.39 5.13 -14.15
C ALA A 146 4.01 4.43 -14.16
N ARG A 147 3.12 4.79 -15.09
CA ARG A 147 1.81 4.15 -15.24
C ARG A 147 1.87 2.66 -15.60
N SER A 148 2.93 2.22 -16.27
CA SER A 148 3.08 0.80 -16.63
C SER A 148 3.26 -0.12 -15.42
N PHE A 149 3.60 0.42 -14.24
CA PHE A 149 3.65 -0.35 -12.98
C PHE A 149 2.27 -0.69 -12.42
N PHE A 150 1.24 0.04 -12.84
CA PHE A 150 -0.15 -0.15 -12.42
C PHE A 150 -0.98 -0.93 -13.44
N THR A 151 -0.34 -1.54 -14.43
CA THR A 151 -1.06 -2.39 -15.41
C THR A 151 -1.53 -3.68 -14.74
N GLU A 152 -2.75 -4.07 -15.06
CA GLU A 152 -3.37 -5.28 -14.54
C GLU A 152 -3.23 -6.43 -15.53
N SER A 153 -3.21 -7.67 -15.02
CA SER A 153 -3.27 -8.87 -15.86
C SER A 153 -4.69 -9.07 -16.39
N MET A 154 -4.83 -9.78 -17.52
CA MET A 154 -6.15 -10.18 -18.02
C MET A 154 -6.92 -11.00 -17.00
N THR A 155 -6.23 -11.85 -16.22
CA THR A 155 -6.84 -12.63 -15.13
C THR A 155 -7.42 -11.71 -14.07
N SER A 156 -6.66 -10.71 -13.61
CA SER A 156 -7.13 -9.71 -12.65
C SER A 156 -8.34 -8.93 -13.18
N LEU A 157 -8.34 -8.58 -14.47
CA LEU A 157 -9.47 -7.90 -15.12
C LEU A 157 -10.72 -8.77 -15.16
N PHE A 158 -10.61 -10.06 -15.52
CA PHE A 158 -11.74 -10.98 -15.54
C PHE A 158 -12.31 -11.20 -14.12
N THR A 159 -11.45 -11.38 -13.13
CA THR A 159 -11.88 -11.47 -11.73
C THR A 159 -12.64 -10.22 -11.30
N ALA A 160 -12.16 -9.04 -11.66
CA ALA A 160 -12.84 -7.77 -11.35
C ALA A 160 -14.21 -7.66 -12.06
N CYS A 161 -14.32 -8.09 -13.33
CA CYS A 161 -15.58 -8.08 -14.07
C CYS A 161 -16.61 -9.05 -13.47
N ASP A 162 -16.21 -10.23 -13.04
CA ASP A 162 -17.07 -11.20 -12.37
C ASP A 162 -17.59 -10.68 -11.03
N ILE A 163 -16.75 -10.02 -10.28
CA ILE A 163 -17.10 -9.36 -9.01
C ILE A 163 -18.14 -8.24 -9.27
N ASP A 164 -17.92 -7.39 -10.28
CA ASP A 164 -18.82 -6.30 -10.63
C ASP A 164 -20.22 -6.80 -11.00
N SER A 165 -20.33 -7.91 -11.72
CA SER A 165 -21.61 -8.47 -12.17
C SER A 165 -22.50 -8.95 -11.02
N ARG A 166 -21.92 -9.29 -9.88
CA ARG A 166 -22.60 -9.80 -8.67
C ARG A 166 -22.88 -8.72 -7.63
N THR A 167 -22.50 -7.48 -7.90
CA THR A 167 -22.69 -6.37 -6.97
C THR A 167 -24.17 -6.14 -6.67
N ARG A 168 -24.48 -5.96 -5.40
CA ARG A 168 -25.81 -5.60 -4.89
C ARG A 168 -25.69 -4.44 -3.93
N THR A 169 -26.69 -3.59 -3.91
CA THR A 169 -26.82 -2.55 -2.89
C THR A 169 -27.53 -3.06 -1.65
N TYR A 170 -27.09 -2.63 -0.50
CA TYR A 170 -27.71 -2.86 0.78
C TYR A 170 -27.94 -1.51 1.47
N ARG A 171 -29.17 -1.28 1.94
CA ARG A 171 -29.61 0.02 2.52
C ARG A 171 -29.28 1.24 1.62
N ASP A 172 -29.37 1.05 0.30
CA ASP A 172 -29.16 2.05 -0.77
C ASP A 172 -27.76 2.71 -0.84
N LYS A 173 -26.94 2.58 0.21
CA LYS A 173 -25.66 3.27 0.36
C LYS A 173 -24.46 2.35 0.54
N ILE A 174 -24.69 1.07 0.67
CA ILE A 174 -23.67 0.06 0.90
C ILE A 174 -23.62 -0.87 -0.31
N ALA A 175 -22.46 -1.00 -0.92
CA ALA A 175 -22.23 -1.94 -2.00
C ALA A 175 -21.65 -3.25 -1.46
N LEU A 176 -22.27 -4.37 -1.81
CA LEU A 176 -21.80 -5.70 -1.48
C LEU A 176 -21.52 -6.47 -2.77
N THR A 177 -20.37 -7.10 -2.86
CA THR A 177 -20.04 -8.03 -3.93
C THR A 177 -19.39 -9.28 -3.38
N TRP A 178 -19.49 -10.41 -4.09
CA TRP A 178 -18.91 -11.68 -3.64
C TRP A 178 -18.56 -12.58 -4.79
N GLN A 179 -17.52 -13.38 -4.60
CA GLN A 179 -17.06 -14.41 -5.52
C GLN A 179 -16.67 -15.68 -4.76
N SER A 180 -16.88 -16.84 -5.38
CA SER A 180 -16.31 -18.11 -4.92
C SER A 180 -15.35 -18.64 -5.97
N ILE A 181 -14.21 -19.13 -5.51
CA ILE A 181 -13.19 -19.79 -6.31
C ILE A 181 -13.02 -21.23 -5.83
N ASP A 182 -12.55 -22.09 -6.72
CA ASP A 182 -12.41 -23.56 -6.50
C ASP A 182 -10.96 -23.98 -6.20
N HIS A 183 -10.08 -23.01 -5.95
CA HIS A 183 -8.68 -23.19 -5.55
C HIS A 183 -8.38 -22.42 -4.26
N PRO A 184 -7.27 -22.75 -3.56
CA PRO A 184 -6.84 -21.97 -2.41
C PRO A 184 -6.62 -20.49 -2.78
N ALA A 185 -7.03 -19.57 -1.89
CA ALA A 185 -6.84 -18.14 -2.12
C ALA A 185 -5.36 -17.79 -2.20
N THR A 186 -4.99 -17.06 -3.23
CA THR A 186 -3.66 -16.52 -3.45
C THR A 186 -3.55 -15.09 -2.94
N GLU A 187 -2.33 -14.54 -2.90
CA GLU A 187 -2.12 -13.13 -2.63
C GLU A 187 -2.78 -12.23 -3.71
N GLU A 188 -2.73 -12.66 -4.97
CA GLU A 188 -3.40 -11.97 -6.09
C GLU A 188 -4.91 -11.88 -5.91
N ASP A 189 -5.55 -12.94 -5.42
CA ASP A 189 -6.99 -12.96 -5.11
C ASP A 189 -7.33 -11.99 -3.98
N SER A 190 -6.50 -11.93 -2.94
CA SER A 190 -6.66 -10.98 -1.83
C SER A 190 -6.53 -9.53 -2.29
N VAL A 191 -5.60 -9.24 -3.19
CA VAL A 191 -5.46 -7.94 -3.84
C VAL A 191 -6.67 -7.63 -4.72
N ALA A 192 -7.20 -8.61 -5.46
CA ALA A 192 -8.34 -8.42 -6.34
C ALA A 192 -9.60 -8.01 -5.58
N ILE A 193 -9.91 -8.65 -4.44
CA ILE A 193 -11.08 -8.24 -3.63
C ILE A 193 -10.89 -6.87 -2.97
N ALA A 194 -9.66 -6.52 -2.57
CA ALA A 194 -9.37 -5.18 -2.06
C ALA A 194 -9.62 -4.11 -3.12
N LYS A 195 -9.15 -4.33 -4.35
CA LYS A 195 -9.41 -3.46 -5.50
C LYS A 195 -10.89 -3.39 -5.87
N ALA A 196 -11.62 -4.51 -5.77
CA ALA A 196 -13.07 -4.51 -6.00
C ALA A 196 -13.79 -3.63 -4.98
N ALA A 197 -13.44 -3.73 -3.69
CA ALA A 197 -13.97 -2.84 -2.66
C ALA A 197 -13.64 -1.36 -2.95
N ASP A 198 -12.39 -1.05 -3.32
CA ASP A 198 -11.99 0.31 -3.72
C ASP A 198 -12.78 0.82 -4.93
N LYS A 199 -12.99 -0.02 -5.95
CA LYS A 199 -13.75 0.34 -7.15
C LYS A 199 -15.21 0.66 -6.84
N LEU A 200 -15.86 -0.13 -5.98
CA LEU A 200 -17.24 0.13 -5.58
C LEU A 200 -17.40 1.49 -4.86
N MET A 201 -16.36 1.98 -4.20
CA MET A 201 -16.35 3.33 -3.61
C MET A 201 -16.34 4.45 -4.64
N THR A 202 -16.08 4.19 -5.92
CA THR A 202 -16.17 5.20 -6.99
C THR A 202 -17.60 5.45 -7.43
N ILE A 203 -18.55 4.59 -7.06
CA ILE A 203 -19.97 4.71 -7.43
C ILE A 203 -20.60 5.83 -6.61
N ASN A 204 -21.34 6.70 -7.30
CA ASN A 204 -22.05 7.80 -6.64
C ASN A 204 -23.12 7.27 -5.68
N GLY A 205 -23.17 7.85 -4.47
CA GLY A 205 -24.12 7.47 -3.41
C GLY A 205 -23.68 6.30 -2.55
N ILE A 206 -22.57 5.62 -2.86
CA ILE A 206 -22.02 4.55 -2.01
C ILE A 206 -21.15 5.17 -0.91
N GLU A 207 -21.49 4.87 0.34
CA GLU A 207 -20.78 5.32 1.54
C GLU A 207 -19.85 4.23 2.12
N ALA A 208 -20.16 2.95 1.87
CA ALA A 208 -19.28 1.82 2.20
C ALA A 208 -19.40 0.69 1.20
N SER A 209 -18.35 -0.09 1.06
CA SER A 209 -18.29 -1.26 0.17
C SER A 209 -17.64 -2.44 0.88
N PHE A 210 -18.13 -3.63 0.56
CA PHE A 210 -17.62 -4.90 1.07
C PHE A 210 -17.50 -5.89 -0.08
N ALA A 211 -16.30 -6.40 -0.29
CA ALA A 211 -16.01 -7.43 -1.26
C ALA A 211 -15.61 -8.71 -0.53
N LEU A 212 -16.29 -9.83 -0.86
CA LEU A 212 -16.09 -11.11 -0.21
C LEU A 212 -15.55 -12.14 -1.21
N LEU A 213 -14.59 -12.93 -0.76
CA LEU A 213 -14.05 -14.06 -1.52
C LEU A 213 -14.18 -15.34 -0.69
N HIS A 214 -14.86 -16.33 -1.23
CA HIS A 214 -14.91 -17.67 -0.66
C HIS A 214 -13.92 -18.57 -1.40
N ALA A 215 -12.95 -19.08 -0.66
CA ALA A 215 -11.98 -20.05 -1.14
C ALA A 215 -11.91 -21.21 -0.14
N GLU A 216 -12.10 -22.43 -0.62
CA GLU A 216 -12.14 -23.64 0.22
C GLU A 216 -13.13 -23.52 1.39
N ASN A 217 -12.64 -23.34 2.60
CA ASN A 217 -13.45 -23.26 3.82
C ASN A 217 -13.34 -21.89 4.51
N THR A 218 -12.91 -20.84 3.76
CA THR A 218 -12.67 -19.52 4.32
C THR A 218 -13.31 -18.45 3.44
N VAL A 219 -13.99 -17.48 4.06
CA VAL A 219 -14.46 -16.27 3.41
C VAL A 219 -13.60 -15.08 3.87
N THR A 220 -12.86 -14.49 2.95
CA THR A 220 -12.10 -13.26 3.20
C THR A 220 -12.95 -12.06 2.81
N ILE A 221 -12.99 -11.04 3.65
CA ILE A 221 -13.76 -9.80 3.45
C ILE A 221 -12.80 -8.62 3.39
N SER A 222 -12.93 -7.81 2.35
CA SER A 222 -12.29 -6.50 2.25
C SER A 222 -13.35 -5.42 2.32
N ALA A 223 -13.17 -4.43 3.19
CA ALA A 223 -14.11 -3.37 3.47
C ALA A 223 -13.49 -2.00 3.24
N ARG A 224 -14.26 -1.08 2.64
CA ARG A 224 -13.89 0.32 2.46
C ARG A 224 -15.04 1.23 2.86
N SER A 225 -14.74 2.44 3.28
CA SER A 225 -15.77 3.44 3.56
C SER A 225 -15.28 4.87 3.37
N ARG A 226 -16.24 5.79 3.41
CA ARG A 226 -16.03 7.22 3.53
C ARG A 226 -16.61 7.69 4.87
N ASP A 227 -16.24 8.86 5.27
CA ASP A 227 -16.51 9.65 6.49
C ASP A 227 -17.57 9.20 7.51
N LYS A 228 -18.61 8.46 7.12
CA LYS A 228 -19.78 8.20 7.98
C LYS A 228 -19.86 6.77 8.53
N ILE A 229 -19.21 5.82 7.90
CA ILE A 229 -19.29 4.40 8.27
C ILE A 229 -17.92 3.93 8.74
N ASN A 230 -17.83 3.44 9.98
CA ASN A 230 -16.59 2.89 10.51
C ASN A 230 -16.48 1.39 10.18
N VAL A 231 -15.81 1.06 9.08
CA VAL A 231 -15.64 -0.35 8.69
C VAL A 231 -14.74 -1.14 9.62
N GLN A 232 -13.86 -0.49 10.39
CA GLN A 232 -13.06 -1.15 11.41
C GLN A 232 -13.93 -1.82 12.46
N LEU A 233 -14.93 -1.09 13.00
CA LEU A 233 -15.84 -1.64 14.01
C LEU A 233 -16.70 -2.77 13.46
N ILE A 234 -17.11 -2.70 12.20
CA ILE A 234 -17.85 -3.79 11.53
C ILE A 234 -16.97 -5.02 11.43
N MET A 235 -15.75 -4.88 10.94
CA MET A 235 -14.81 -6.00 10.78
C MET A 235 -14.38 -6.59 12.13
N GLN A 236 -14.21 -5.79 13.17
CA GLN A 236 -13.90 -6.29 14.53
C GLN A 236 -14.98 -7.20 15.08
N ARG A 237 -16.26 -6.95 14.80
CA ARG A 237 -17.37 -7.84 15.19
C ARG A 237 -17.32 -9.21 14.48
N LEU A 238 -16.66 -9.25 13.33
CA LEU A 238 -16.42 -10.46 12.55
C LEU A 238 -15.05 -11.10 12.84
N GLY A 239 -14.36 -10.65 13.91
CA GLY A 239 -13.05 -11.17 14.28
C GLY A 239 -11.89 -10.62 13.44
N GLY A 240 -12.14 -9.60 12.64
CA GLY A 240 -11.14 -8.91 11.82
C GLY A 240 -10.62 -7.61 12.44
N GLY A 241 -10.09 -6.71 11.58
CA GLY A 241 -9.56 -5.41 12.01
C GLY A 241 -9.15 -4.54 10.83
N GLY A 242 -8.47 -3.45 11.14
CA GLY A 242 -8.00 -2.49 10.16
C GLY A 242 -8.13 -1.06 10.67
N HIS A 243 -8.37 -0.13 9.75
CA HIS A 243 -8.56 1.29 10.01
C HIS A 243 -10.02 1.69 9.79
N TYR A 244 -10.33 2.93 10.16
CA TYR A 244 -11.68 3.50 10.05
C TYR A 244 -12.29 3.32 8.65
N ASP A 245 -11.53 3.59 7.61
CA ASP A 245 -11.90 3.64 6.20
C ASP A 245 -11.52 2.39 5.39
N ALA A 246 -10.63 1.55 5.93
CA ALA A 246 -10.14 0.34 5.28
C ALA A 246 -9.89 -0.78 6.30
N ALA A 247 -10.61 -1.88 6.19
CA ALA A 247 -10.55 -2.98 7.13
C ALA A 247 -10.82 -4.33 6.42
N GLY A 248 -10.54 -5.43 7.12
CA GLY A 248 -10.80 -6.77 6.60
C GLY A 248 -11.07 -7.78 7.70
N ALA A 249 -11.65 -8.91 7.32
CA ALA A 249 -11.90 -10.05 8.20
C ALA A 249 -11.75 -11.36 7.42
N GLN A 250 -11.50 -12.46 8.15
CA GLN A 250 -11.52 -13.80 7.62
C GLN A 250 -12.45 -14.67 8.48
N LEU A 251 -13.39 -15.35 7.84
CA LEU A 251 -14.37 -16.19 8.46
C LEU A 251 -14.14 -17.63 7.99
N SER A 252 -13.82 -18.53 8.90
CA SER A 252 -13.54 -19.94 8.59
C SER A 252 -14.73 -20.83 8.93
N GLY A 253 -14.93 -21.91 8.16
CA GLY A 253 -15.95 -22.90 8.43
C GLY A 253 -17.38 -22.46 8.09
N ILE A 254 -17.55 -21.45 7.25
CA ILE A 254 -18.86 -20.93 6.87
C ILE A 254 -19.02 -20.82 5.35
N THR A 255 -20.25 -20.86 4.91
CA THR A 255 -20.61 -20.64 3.51
C THR A 255 -20.64 -19.16 3.18
N MET A 256 -20.53 -18.81 1.87
CA MET A 256 -20.68 -17.43 1.40
C MET A 256 -22.00 -16.80 1.86
N ARG A 257 -23.10 -17.58 1.86
CA ARG A 257 -24.41 -17.08 2.29
C ARG A 257 -24.40 -16.69 3.77
N GLU A 258 -23.84 -17.53 4.62
CA GLU A 258 -23.71 -17.23 6.06
C GLU A 258 -22.82 -16.03 6.31
N ALA A 259 -21.71 -15.90 5.58
CA ALA A 259 -20.82 -14.75 5.68
C ALA A 259 -21.53 -13.43 5.32
N VAL A 260 -22.32 -13.42 4.24
CA VAL A 260 -23.10 -12.25 3.83
C VAL A 260 -24.16 -11.88 4.90
N GLU A 261 -24.83 -12.85 5.49
CA GLU A 261 -25.82 -12.57 6.54
C GLU A 261 -25.17 -12.09 7.84
N GLN A 262 -24.01 -12.66 8.25
CA GLN A 262 -23.25 -12.17 9.39
C GLN A 262 -22.74 -10.73 9.14
N LEU A 263 -22.27 -10.45 7.93
CA LEU A 263 -21.83 -9.11 7.56
C LEU A 263 -22.98 -8.09 7.65
N LYS A 264 -24.15 -8.41 7.11
CA LYS A 264 -25.35 -7.55 7.21
C LYS A 264 -25.73 -7.30 8.65
N ALA A 265 -25.75 -8.35 9.49
CA ALA A 265 -26.04 -8.22 10.91
C ALA A 265 -25.00 -7.30 11.61
N ALA A 266 -23.72 -7.41 11.28
CA ALA A 266 -22.68 -6.55 11.81
C ALA A 266 -22.84 -5.07 11.36
N ILE A 267 -23.27 -4.84 10.11
CA ILE A 267 -23.58 -3.52 9.57
C ILE A 267 -24.80 -2.91 10.30
N ASP A 268 -25.82 -3.73 10.55
CA ASP A 268 -27.10 -3.27 11.15
C ASP A 268 -26.97 -2.84 12.61
N THR A 269 -25.88 -3.22 13.25
CA THR A 269 -25.58 -2.85 14.64
C THR A 269 -24.71 -1.59 14.76
N GLN A 270 -24.39 -0.91 13.67
CA GLN A 270 -23.70 0.36 13.65
C GLN A 270 -24.70 1.52 13.54
#